data_52d73855975c73b48758394682f0bbc6
#
_entry.id   52d73855975c73b48758394682f0bbc6
#
_cell.length_a   1.000
_cell.length_b   1.000
_cell.length_c   1.000
_cell.angle_alpha   90.00
_cell.angle_beta   90.00
_cell.angle_gamma   90.00
#
_symmetry.space_group_name_H-M   'P 1'
#
loop_
_entity.id
_entity.type
_entity.pdbx_description
1 polymer ?
#
loop_
_entity_poly.entity_id
_entity_poly.type
_entity_poly.pdbx_seq_one_letter_code
_entity_poly.pdbx_strand_id
1 'polypeptide(L)'
;MTDNENQTPENFDDVERHNSKMAKKKLARDKIMAGKTDQKGLIIVHTGKGKGKSSSAFGMIFRCIAHEMPCAVVQFIKGGMDTGERNLITAHFPDLCQFFTMGEGFTWETQDKERDIAAATAAWEKAKKLIRDERNQMVLLDEINIALRYGYVDLGEVMKFLENEKPPMTHVVLTGRNAAEDLIEMADLVTEMALVKHPFRLGIKAQIGVEF
;
A
#
# COMPACT_ATOMS: atom_id res chain seq x y z
N MET A 1 -28.40 -20.78 52.86
CA MET A 1 -29.19 -20.85 51.61
C MET A 1 -28.23 -20.58 50.49
N THR A 2 -27.86 -21.66 49.84
CA THR A 2 -26.85 -21.71 48.77
C THR A 2 -27.59 -21.62 47.45
N ASP A 3 -27.46 -20.51 46.75
CA ASP A 3 -27.96 -20.36 45.37
C ASP A 3 -27.07 -21.18 44.45
N ASN A 4 -27.61 -22.30 44.01
CA ASN A 4 -27.05 -23.18 43.03
C ASN A 4 -27.43 -22.61 41.66
N GLU A 5 -26.52 -21.88 40.99
CA GLU A 5 -26.73 -21.42 39.63
C GLU A 5 -26.83 -22.60 38.68
N ASN A 6 -28.02 -22.78 38.20
CA ASN A 6 -28.42 -23.74 37.18
C ASN A 6 -27.73 -23.35 35.86
N GLN A 7 -26.55 -23.91 35.57
CA GLN A 7 -25.97 -23.88 34.23
C GLN A 7 -26.79 -24.82 33.35
N THR A 8 -27.54 -24.25 32.44
CA THR A 8 -28.42 -24.96 31.50
C THR A 8 -27.61 -25.83 30.54
N PRO A 9 -28.02 -27.05 30.22
CA PRO A 9 -27.35 -28.00 29.32
C PRO A 9 -27.13 -27.48 27.88
N GLU A 10 -27.90 -26.50 27.44
CA GLU A 10 -27.82 -25.90 26.11
C GLU A 10 -26.46 -25.23 25.79
N ASN A 11 -25.69 -24.84 26.81
CA ASN A 11 -24.44 -24.12 26.64
C ASN A 11 -23.25 -25.06 26.33
N PHE A 12 -23.29 -26.33 26.72
CA PHE A 12 -22.23 -27.30 26.49
C PHE A 12 -22.25 -27.85 25.06
N ASP A 13 -23.40 -28.17 24.51
CA ASP A 13 -23.58 -28.66 23.14
C ASP A 13 -23.17 -27.60 22.11
N ASP A 14 -23.44 -26.33 22.38
CA ASP A 14 -23.02 -25.23 21.51
C ASP A 14 -21.51 -24.99 21.53
N VAL A 15 -20.86 -25.16 22.68
CA VAL A 15 -19.40 -25.06 22.82
C VAL A 15 -18.70 -26.20 22.08
N GLU A 16 -19.17 -27.44 22.24
CA GLU A 16 -18.60 -28.60 21.54
C GLU A 16 -18.79 -28.50 20.03
N ARG A 17 -19.98 -28.09 19.58
CA ARG A 17 -20.26 -27.85 18.16
C ARG A 17 -19.38 -26.75 17.59
N HIS A 18 -19.19 -25.63 18.30
CA HIS A 18 -18.30 -24.56 17.93
C HIS A 18 -16.85 -25.05 17.79
N ASN A 19 -16.34 -25.75 18.81
CA ASN A 19 -14.97 -26.26 18.85
C ASN A 19 -14.72 -27.28 17.72
N SER A 20 -15.65 -28.19 17.47
CA SER A 20 -15.58 -29.13 16.34
C SER A 20 -15.55 -28.41 14.99
N LYS A 21 -16.38 -27.37 14.81
CA LYS A 21 -16.40 -26.56 13.60
C LYS A 21 -15.07 -25.79 13.41
N MET A 22 -14.50 -25.23 14.48
CA MET A 22 -13.21 -24.54 14.44
C MET A 22 -12.06 -25.51 14.15
N ALA A 23 -12.05 -26.69 14.73
CA ALA A 23 -11.07 -27.74 14.45
C ALA A 23 -11.07 -28.15 12.96
N LYS A 24 -12.26 -28.37 12.37
CA LYS A 24 -12.41 -28.67 10.94
C LYS A 24 -11.91 -27.53 10.06
N LYS A 25 -12.23 -26.28 10.41
CA LYS A 25 -11.75 -25.09 9.68
C LYS A 25 -10.21 -24.98 9.76
N LYS A 26 -9.63 -25.27 10.95
CA LYS A 26 -8.18 -25.25 11.15
C LYS A 26 -7.51 -26.29 10.26
N LEU A 27 -7.96 -27.53 10.28
CA LEU A 27 -7.41 -28.62 9.44
C LEU A 27 -7.49 -28.29 7.94
N ALA A 28 -8.61 -27.75 7.47
CA ALA A 28 -8.76 -27.32 6.08
C ALA A 28 -7.77 -26.19 5.71
N ARG A 29 -7.62 -25.20 6.61
CA ARG A 29 -6.66 -24.12 6.44
C ARG A 29 -5.21 -24.63 6.43
N ASP A 30 -4.85 -25.49 7.37
CA ASP A 30 -3.50 -26.06 7.48
C ASP A 30 -3.13 -26.83 6.20
N LYS A 31 -4.08 -27.58 5.63
CA LYS A 31 -3.91 -28.27 4.35
C LYS A 31 -3.68 -27.28 3.19
N ILE A 32 -4.43 -26.17 3.14
CA ILE A 32 -4.23 -25.12 2.13
C ILE A 32 -2.87 -24.45 2.31
N MET A 33 -2.49 -24.14 3.55
CA MET A 33 -1.21 -23.48 3.86
C MET A 33 0.00 -24.35 3.52
N ALA A 34 -0.09 -25.66 3.74
CA ALA A 34 0.97 -26.60 3.39
C ALA A 34 1.32 -26.63 1.89
N GLY A 35 0.37 -26.22 1.02
CA GLY A 35 0.61 -26.11 -0.41
C GLY A 35 1.10 -24.70 -0.87
N LYS A 36 1.31 -23.75 0.07
CA LYS A 36 1.79 -22.40 -0.24
C LYS A 36 3.29 -22.32 0.04
N THR A 37 4.11 -22.69 -0.93
CA THR A 37 5.57 -22.80 -0.80
C THR A 37 6.33 -21.69 -1.53
N ASP A 38 5.71 -21.06 -2.54
CA ASP A 38 6.38 -20.12 -3.41
C ASP A 38 6.49 -18.74 -2.78
N GLN A 39 7.62 -18.10 -3.01
CA GLN A 39 7.91 -16.72 -2.61
C GLN A 39 8.33 -15.90 -3.82
N LYS A 40 7.81 -14.69 -3.92
CA LYS A 40 8.24 -13.71 -4.92
C LYS A 40 8.00 -12.28 -4.43
N GLY A 41 8.72 -11.34 -5.01
CA GLY A 41 8.42 -9.92 -4.87
C GLY A 41 7.11 -9.58 -5.59
N LEU A 42 6.12 -9.10 -4.83
CA LEU A 42 4.78 -8.83 -5.32
C LEU A 42 4.68 -7.44 -5.96
N ILE A 43 3.86 -7.33 -7.00
CA ILE A 43 3.34 -6.06 -7.51
C ILE A 43 1.99 -5.84 -6.82
N ILE A 44 1.89 -4.76 -6.04
CA ILE A 44 0.75 -4.47 -5.17
C ILE A 44 0.14 -3.13 -5.59
N VAL A 45 -1.16 -3.11 -5.84
CA VAL A 45 -1.88 -1.89 -6.24
C VAL A 45 -2.93 -1.52 -5.20
N HIS A 46 -2.83 -0.31 -4.65
CA HIS A 46 -3.87 0.30 -3.83
C HIS A 46 -4.56 1.40 -4.62
N THR A 47 -5.83 1.20 -4.93
CA THR A 47 -6.62 2.12 -5.75
C THR A 47 -7.97 2.46 -5.12
N GLY A 48 -8.85 3.10 -5.87
CA GLY A 48 -10.18 3.47 -5.43
C GLY A 48 -10.32 4.92 -4.95
N LYS A 49 -11.57 5.36 -4.79
CA LYS A 49 -11.93 6.74 -4.43
C LYS A 49 -11.85 7.04 -2.92
N GLY A 50 -11.84 6.00 -2.08
CA GLY A 50 -11.78 6.09 -0.64
C GLY A 50 -10.41 6.49 -0.10
N LYS A 51 -10.37 6.82 1.18
CA LYS A 51 -9.15 7.08 1.96
C LYS A 51 -8.45 5.78 2.36
N GLY A 52 -7.16 5.85 2.69
CA GLY A 52 -6.38 4.74 3.24
C GLY A 52 -5.36 4.13 2.29
N LYS A 53 -5.31 4.51 1.01
CA LYS A 53 -4.34 3.96 0.04
C LYS A 53 -2.90 4.15 0.49
N SER A 54 -2.48 5.39 0.70
CA SER A 54 -1.13 5.73 1.18
C SER A 54 -0.91 5.21 2.59
N SER A 55 -1.87 5.38 3.52
CA SER A 55 -1.75 4.89 4.91
C SER A 55 -1.54 3.37 4.99
N SER A 56 -2.24 2.59 4.17
CA SER A 56 -2.04 1.15 4.06
C SER A 56 -0.66 0.80 3.49
N ALA A 57 -0.20 1.52 2.46
CA ALA A 57 1.12 1.34 1.86
C ALA A 57 2.24 1.70 2.83
N PHE A 58 2.13 2.83 3.55
CA PHE A 58 3.06 3.19 4.62
C PHE A 58 3.05 2.19 5.76
N GLY A 59 1.90 1.59 6.09
CA GLY A 59 1.83 0.47 7.04
C GLY A 59 2.70 -0.72 6.63
N MET A 60 2.87 -0.99 5.33
CA MET A 60 3.80 -2.01 4.83
C MET A 60 5.27 -1.55 4.93
N ILE A 61 5.57 -0.29 4.63
CA ILE A 61 6.90 0.30 4.84
C ILE A 61 7.31 0.22 6.32
N PHE A 62 6.42 0.56 7.25
CA PHE A 62 6.71 0.42 8.69
C PHE A 62 6.93 -1.04 9.12
N ARG A 63 6.24 -2.02 8.49
CA ARG A 63 6.55 -3.44 8.72
C ARG A 63 7.94 -3.81 8.21
N CYS A 64 8.35 -3.33 7.03
CA CYS A 64 9.72 -3.53 6.55
C CYS A 64 10.73 -2.98 7.54
N ILE A 65 10.56 -1.74 7.98
CA ILE A 65 11.44 -1.09 8.98
C ILE A 65 11.49 -1.91 10.27
N ALA A 66 10.34 -2.38 10.78
CA ALA A 66 10.26 -3.19 12.00
C ALA A 66 10.95 -4.56 11.88
N HIS A 67 11.14 -5.06 10.67
CA HIS A 67 11.88 -6.29 10.35
C HIS A 67 13.31 -6.00 9.84
N GLU A 68 13.81 -4.78 9.99
CA GLU A 68 15.13 -4.36 9.51
C GLU A 68 15.35 -4.59 8.00
N MET A 69 14.25 -4.59 7.23
CA MET A 69 14.25 -4.77 5.79
C MET A 69 14.40 -3.41 5.10
N PRO A 70 15.50 -3.16 4.34
CA PRO A 70 15.66 -1.92 3.60
C PRO A 70 14.52 -1.71 2.60
N CYS A 71 14.05 -0.48 2.53
CA CYS A 71 12.94 -0.11 1.65
C CYS A 71 13.11 1.32 1.11
N ALA A 72 12.28 1.71 0.17
CA ALA A 72 12.30 3.05 -0.38
C ALA A 72 10.88 3.57 -0.67
N VAL A 73 10.73 4.89 -0.65
CA VAL A 73 9.49 5.60 -0.99
C VAL A 73 9.79 6.67 -2.02
N VAL A 74 9.00 6.71 -3.10
CA VAL A 74 8.96 7.79 -4.08
C VAL A 74 7.55 8.34 -4.15
N GLN A 75 7.38 9.62 -3.79
CA GLN A 75 6.11 10.33 -3.91
C GLN A 75 6.08 11.14 -5.20
N PHE A 76 5.08 10.88 -6.07
CA PHE A 76 4.98 11.45 -7.42
C PHE A 76 4.29 12.82 -7.47
N ILE A 77 3.36 13.09 -6.60
CA ILE A 77 2.47 14.28 -6.73
C ILE A 77 2.48 15.18 -5.49
N LYS A 78 2.75 14.65 -4.32
CA LYS A 78 2.77 15.43 -3.08
C LYS A 78 4.04 16.27 -2.99
N GLY A 79 4.01 17.48 -3.57
CA GLY A 79 5.03 18.48 -3.33
C GLY A 79 4.71 19.31 -2.09
N GLY A 80 5.70 19.58 -1.25
CA GLY A 80 5.65 20.59 -0.21
C GLY A 80 4.80 20.32 1.04
N MET A 81 3.93 19.31 1.04
CA MET A 81 3.19 18.96 2.26
C MET A 81 4.02 18.05 3.14
N ASP A 82 4.32 18.51 4.34
CA ASP A 82 4.87 17.66 5.40
C ASP A 82 3.81 16.62 5.80
N THR A 83 4.19 15.35 5.72
CA THR A 83 3.35 14.25 6.22
C THR A 83 4.01 13.62 7.42
N GLY A 84 3.21 13.16 8.38
CA GLY A 84 3.70 12.51 9.59
C GLY A 84 4.59 11.31 9.28
N GLU A 85 4.22 10.51 8.26
CA GLU A 85 5.00 9.34 7.84
C GLU A 85 6.38 9.72 7.30
N ARG A 86 6.47 10.78 6.48
CA ARG A 86 7.75 11.28 5.95
C ARG A 86 8.64 11.73 7.10
N ASN A 87 8.12 12.58 7.99
CA ASN A 87 8.88 13.15 9.10
C ASN A 87 9.38 12.04 10.04
N LEU A 88 8.55 11.04 10.35
CA LEU A 88 8.94 9.91 11.16
C LEU A 88 10.07 9.09 10.51
N ILE A 89 9.91 8.75 9.23
CA ILE A 89 10.88 7.92 8.49
C ILE A 89 12.22 8.65 8.37
N THR A 90 12.20 9.90 7.91
CA THR A 90 13.44 10.65 7.67
C THR A 90 14.20 11.03 8.95
N ALA A 91 13.49 11.22 10.06
CA ALA A 91 14.11 11.55 11.34
C ALA A 91 14.66 10.33 12.07
N HIS A 92 14.03 9.17 11.97
CA HIS A 92 14.34 8.03 12.82
C HIS A 92 14.86 6.79 12.09
N PHE A 93 14.59 6.66 10.78
CA PHE A 93 14.92 5.45 10.01
C PHE A 93 15.61 5.75 8.66
N PRO A 94 16.53 6.75 8.57
CA PRO A 94 17.14 7.14 7.30
C PRO A 94 18.01 6.02 6.70
N ASP A 95 18.57 5.14 7.53
CA ASP A 95 19.42 4.03 7.08
C ASP A 95 18.61 2.84 6.54
N LEU A 96 17.33 2.71 6.93
CA LEU A 96 16.46 1.62 6.54
C LEU A 96 15.48 2.02 5.42
N CYS A 97 15.10 3.29 5.34
CA CYS A 97 14.13 3.74 4.34
C CYS A 97 14.57 5.03 3.64
N GLN A 98 14.87 4.91 2.35
CA GLN A 98 15.17 6.05 1.50
C GLN A 98 13.85 6.73 1.09
N PHE A 99 13.68 8.02 1.39
CA PHE A 99 12.45 8.75 1.11
C PHE A 99 12.68 9.91 0.14
N PHE A 100 11.95 9.91 -0.98
CA PHE A 100 12.05 10.93 -2.03
C PHE A 100 10.68 11.54 -2.33
N THR A 101 10.52 12.83 -2.09
CA THR A 101 9.36 13.60 -2.54
C THR A 101 9.77 14.30 -3.83
N MET A 102 9.24 13.87 -4.96
CA MET A 102 9.64 14.32 -6.30
C MET A 102 8.58 15.20 -6.98
N GLY A 103 7.33 15.14 -6.50
CA GLY A 103 6.25 15.99 -7.00
C GLY A 103 6.32 17.41 -6.42
N GLU A 104 5.88 18.39 -7.18
CA GLU A 104 5.85 19.81 -6.76
C GLU A 104 4.48 20.26 -6.26
N GLY A 105 3.52 19.37 -6.07
CA GLY A 105 2.15 19.63 -5.65
C GLY A 105 1.11 19.03 -6.59
N PHE A 106 -0.14 19.43 -6.40
CA PHE A 106 -1.21 18.98 -7.27
C PHE A 106 -1.22 19.77 -8.58
N THR A 107 -1.49 19.10 -9.69
CA THR A 107 -1.51 19.67 -11.06
C THR A 107 -2.43 20.87 -11.23
N TRP A 108 -3.49 20.99 -10.42
CA TRP A 108 -4.35 22.19 -10.40
C TRP A 108 -3.73 23.38 -9.65
N GLU A 109 -2.64 23.18 -8.90
CA GLU A 109 -1.89 24.23 -8.22
C GLU A 109 -0.74 24.74 -9.08
N THR A 110 -0.03 23.84 -9.77
CA THR A 110 1.13 24.19 -10.63
C THR A 110 0.70 24.87 -11.92
N GLN A 111 -0.43 24.47 -12.52
CA GLN A 111 -0.94 24.94 -13.82
C GLN A 111 0.12 24.92 -14.95
N ASP A 112 1.18 24.12 -14.78
CA ASP A 112 2.31 23.95 -15.70
C ASP A 112 2.50 22.46 -16.01
N LYS A 113 1.89 22.02 -17.09
CA LYS A 113 1.88 20.62 -17.50
C LYS A 113 3.28 20.10 -17.85
N GLU A 114 4.14 20.92 -18.45
CA GLU A 114 5.49 20.49 -18.86
C GLU A 114 6.36 20.24 -17.62
N ARG A 115 6.23 21.08 -16.61
CA ARG A 115 6.89 20.94 -15.33
C ARG A 115 6.41 19.69 -14.57
N ASP A 116 5.11 19.42 -14.58
CA ASP A 116 4.53 18.22 -13.97
C ASP A 116 5.04 16.94 -14.65
N ILE A 117 5.11 16.92 -15.98
CA ILE A 117 5.68 15.80 -16.75
C ILE A 117 7.15 15.61 -16.41
N ALA A 118 7.95 16.69 -16.37
CA ALA A 118 9.36 16.60 -16.04
C ALA A 118 9.58 16.05 -14.63
N ALA A 119 8.81 16.51 -13.65
CA ALA A 119 8.87 16.01 -12.26
C ALA A 119 8.47 14.54 -12.16
N ALA A 120 7.38 14.14 -12.81
CA ALA A 120 6.91 12.75 -12.81
C ALA A 120 7.90 11.82 -13.53
N THR A 121 8.50 12.27 -14.64
CA THR A 121 9.56 11.53 -15.34
C THR A 121 10.79 11.35 -14.45
N ALA A 122 11.24 12.39 -13.77
CA ALA A 122 12.37 12.32 -12.84
C ALA A 122 12.07 11.37 -11.67
N ALA A 123 10.83 11.39 -11.15
CA ALA A 123 10.37 10.47 -10.12
C ALA A 123 10.39 9.02 -10.61
N TRP A 124 9.96 8.76 -11.84
CA TRP A 124 10.00 7.42 -12.43
C TRP A 124 11.44 6.93 -12.64
N GLU A 125 12.33 7.76 -13.14
CA GLU A 125 13.76 7.42 -13.26
C GLU A 125 14.40 7.07 -11.91
N LYS A 126 14.02 7.82 -10.85
CA LYS A 126 14.44 7.51 -9.48
C LYS A 126 13.87 6.19 -9.00
N ALA A 127 12.58 5.95 -9.25
CA ALA A 127 11.90 4.70 -8.88
C ALA A 127 12.56 3.49 -9.53
N LYS A 128 12.86 3.55 -10.84
CA LYS A 128 13.57 2.46 -11.54
C LYS A 128 14.90 2.11 -10.89
N LYS A 129 15.69 3.11 -10.50
CA LYS A 129 16.98 2.89 -9.82
C LYS A 129 16.81 2.21 -8.46
N LEU A 130 15.80 2.62 -7.69
CA LEU A 130 15.51 2.06 -6.37
C LEU A 130 14.96 0.63 -6.47
N ILE A 131 14.14 0.34 -7.48
CA ILE A 131 13.60 -1.02 -7.70
C ILE A 131 14.72 -1.97 -8.16
N ARG A 132 15.62 -1.54 -9.05
CA ARG A 132 16.76 -2.36 -9.49
C ARG A 132 17.79 -2.62 -8.39
N ASP A 133 17.82 -1.79 -7.34
CA ASP A 133 18.68 -2.02 -6.19
C ASP A 133 18.11 -3.14 -5.33
N GLU A 134 18.63 -4.35 -5.48
CA GLU A 134 18.18 -5.57 -4.79
C GLU A 134 18.29 -5.49 -3.26
N ARG A 135 18.98 -4.49 -2.71
CA ARG A 135 18.98 -4.21 -1.27
C ARG A 135 17.61 -3.76 -0.81
N ASN A 136 16.85 -3.05 -1.65
CA ASN A 136 15.49 -2.65 -1.34
C ASN A 136 14.54 -3.84 -1.48
N GLN A 137 13.99 -4.30 -0.38
CA GLN A 137 13.02 -5.39 -0.37
C GLN A 137 11.61 -4.90 -0.70
N MET A 138 11.35 -3.61 -0.51
CA MET A 138 10.08 -2.98 -0.90
C MET A 138 10.32 -1.55 -1.40
N VAL A 139 9.66 -1.20 -2.51
CA VAL A 139 9.62 0.17 -3.03
C VAL A 139 8.18 0.63 -3.15
N LEU A 140 7.84 1.72 -2.47
CA LEU A 140 6.54 2.37 -2.53
C LEU A 140 6.57 3.51 -3.56
N LEU A 141 5.67 3.45 -4.54
CA LEU A 141 5.42 4.47 -5.55
C LEU A 141 4.10 5.18 -5.19
N ASP A 142 4.19 6.18 -4.29
CA ASP A 142 3.00 6.85 -3.75
C ASP A 142 2.44 7.85 -4.77
N GLU A 143 1.15 7.70 -5.06
CA GLU A 143 0.35 8.47 -6.03
C GLU A 143 0.80 8.32 -7.50
N ILE A 144 1.56 7.27 -7.86
CA ILE A 144 1.95 7.03 -9.27
C ILE A 144 0.73 6.84 -10.18
N ASN A 145 -0.37 6.21 -9.70
CA ASN A 145 -1.57 5.99 -10.51
C ASN A 145 -2.18 7.29 -11.04
N ILE A 146 -1.96 8.41 -10.34
CA ILE A 146 -2.39 9.72 -10.83
C ILE A 146 -1.49 10.21 -11.96
N ALA A 147 -0.17 10.05 -11.84
CA ALA A 147 0.78 10.40 -12.90
C ALA A 147 0.53 9.58 -14.18
N LEU A 148 0.25 8.29 -14.04
CA LEU A 148 -0.14 7.41 -15.14
C LEU A 148 -1.45 7.85 -15.79
N ARG A 149 -2.47 8.15 -14.99
CA ARG A 149 -3.78 8.61 -15.48
C ARG A 149 -3.70 9.90 -16.29
N TYR A 150 -2.84 10.83 -15.90
CA TYR A 150 -2.65 12.10 -16.64
C TYR A 150 -1.65 11.97 -17.79
N GLY A 151 -1.07 10.80 -18.01
CA GLY A 151 -0.07 10.56 -19.05
C GLY A 151 1.25 11.31 -18.82
N TYR A 152 1.59 11.60 -17.55
CA TYR A 152 2.89 12.19 -17.19
C TYR A 152 4.00 11.15 -17.16
N VAL A 153 3.63 9.90 -16.94
CA VAL A 153 4.47 8.71 -17.09
C VAL A 153 3.72 7.72 -17.98
N ASP A 154 4.42 7.10 -18.91
CA ASP A 154 3.83 6.12 -19.82
C ASP A 154 3.53 4.80 -19.11
N LEU A 155 2.28 4.37 -19.17
CA LEU A 155 1.82 3.13 -18.53
C LEU A 155 2.53 1.89 -19.09
N GLY A 156 2.70 1.83 -20.43
CA GLY A 156 3.33 0.71 -21.10
C GLY A 156 4.80 0.56 -20.71
N GLU A 157 5.51 1.68 -20.54
CA GLU A 157 6.88 1.68 -20.01
C GLU A 157 6.93 1.13 -18.58
N VAL A 158 6.03 1.59 -17.70
CA VAL A 158 5.98 1.12 -16.30
C VAL A 158 5.69 -0.37 -16.24
N MET A 159 4.70 -0.85 -16.96
CA MET A 159 4.34 -2.27 -16.99
C MET A 159 5.49 -3.13 -17.51
N LYS A 160 6.09 -2.75 -18.65
CA LYS A 160 7.23 -3.46 -19.23
C LYS A 160 8.42 -3.52 -18.27
N PHE A 161 8.69 -2.42 -17.56
CA PHE A 161 9.75 -2.38 -16.55
C PHE A 161 9.45 -3.33 -15.39
N LEU A 162 8.24 -3.29 -14.83
CA LEU A 162 7.84 -4.15 -13.71
C LEU A 162 7.87 -5.64 -14.08
N GLU A 163 7.54 -5.98 -15.32
CA GLU A 163 7.55 -7.35 -15.82
C GLU A 163 8.96 -7.88 -16.06
N ASN A 164 9.85 -7.06 -16.65
CA ASN A 164 11.12 -7.55 -17.17
C ASN A 164 12.35 -7.16 -16.33
N GLU A 165 12.26 -6.10 -15.52
CA GLU A 165 13.41 -5.53 -14.83
C GLU A 165 13.28 -5.45 -13.32
N LYS A 166 12.07 -5.65 -12.76
CA LYS A 166 11.88 -5.77 -11.32
C LYS A 166 12.58 -7.03 -10.80
N PRO A 167 13.49 -6.92 -9.81
CA PRO A 167 14.11 -8.10 -9.22
C PRO A 167 13.06 -9.09 -8.67
N PRO A 168 13.32 -10.41 -8.74
CA PRO A 168 12.32 -11.42 -8.41
C PRO A 168 11.75 -11.30 -7.00
N MET A 169 12.54 -10.81 -6.03
CA MET A 169 12.15 -10.73 -4.61
C MET A 169 11.75 -9.33 -4.14
N THR A 170 11.95 -8.29 -4.95
CA THR A 170 11.58 -6.91 -4.60
C THR A 170 10.07 -6.71 -4.73
N HIS A 171 9.41 -6.28 -3.65
CA HIS A 171 8.02 -5.85 -3.68
C HIS A 171 7.91 -4.43 -4.22
N VAL A 172 6.93 -4.16 -5.07
CA VAL A 172 6.60 -2.81 -5.54
C VAL A 172 5.14 -2.51 -5.22
N VAL A 173 4.91 -1.41 -4.49
CA VAL A 173 3.58 -0.95 -4.11
C VAL A 173 3.24 0.31 -4.88
N LEU A 174 2.16 0.30 -5.64
CA LEU A 174 1.68 1.43 -6.43
C LEU A 174 0.38 1.95 -5.80
N THR A 175 0.34 3.24 -5.47
CA THR A 175 -0.87 3.84 -4.91
C THR A 175 -1.44 4.92 -5.82
N GLY A 176 -2.69 5.26 -5.57
CA GLY A 176 -3.41 6.36 -6.22
C GLY A 176 -4.78 5.97 -6.74
N ARG A 177 -5.59 6.98 -7.02
CA ARG A 177 -6.95 6.78 -7.56
C ARG A 177 -6.90 6.34 -9.02
N ASN A 178 -7.90 5.54 -9.41
CA ASN A 178 -8.13 5.14 -10.80
C ASN A 178 -6.91 4.47 -11.45
N ALA A 179 -6.38 3.41 -10.83
CA ALA A 179 -5.40 2.55 -11.47
C ALA A 179 -5.95 2.03 -12.80
N ALA A 180 -5.10 1.94 -13.81
CA ALA A 180 -5.46 1.39 -15.12
C ALA A 180 -5.81 -0.10 -15.00
N GLU A 181 -6.76 -0.57 -15.80
CA GLU A 181 -7.21 -1.98 -15.80
C GLU A 181 -6.04 -2.92 -16.10
N ASP A 182 -5.22 -2.61 -17.10
CA ASP A 182 -4.05 -3.41 -17.46
C ASP A 182 -3.07 -3.57 -16.28
N LEU A 183 -2.88 -2.51 -15.49
CA LEU A 183 -2.04 -2.57 -14.29
C LEU A 183 -2.69 -3.41 -13.18
N ILE A 184 -4.02 -3.36 -13.05
CA ILE A 184 -4.78 -4.20 -12.11
C ILE A 184 -4.67 -5.68 -12.51
N GLU A 185 -4.77 -6.01 -13.78
CA GLU A 185 -4.63 -7.39 -14.29
C GLU A 185 -3.22 -7.94 -14.08
N MET A 186 -2.18 -7.11 -14.25
CA MET A 186 -0.80 -7.51 -14.06
C MET A 186 -0.43 -7.70 -12.59
N ALA A 187 -1.08 -7.00 -11.66
CA ALA A 187 -0.72 -6.98 -10.26
C ALA A 187 -1.03 -8.29 -9.54
N ASP A 188 -0.18 -8.65 -8.58
CA ASP A 188 -0.37 -9.84 -7.72
C ASP A 188 -1.38 -9.63 -6.60
N LEU A 189 -1.54 -8.39 -6.15
CA LEU A 189 -2.45 -7.99 -5.07
C LEU A 189 -3.04 -6.63 -5.40
N VAL A 190 -4.36 -6.57 -5.46
CA VAL A 190 -5.09 -5.33 -5.67
C VAL A 190 -6.07 -5.11 -4.52
N THR A 191 -6.08 -3.89 -4.00
CA THR A 191 -7.09 -3.46 -3.02
C THR A 191 -7.73 -2.17 -3.48
N GLU A 192 -9.05 -2.18 -3.61
CA GLU A 192 -9.84 -0.99 -3.91
C GLU A 192 -10.47 -0.42 -2.63
N MET A 193 -10.14 0.84 -2.29
CA MET A 193 -10.73 1.55 -1.16
C MET A 193 -11.98 2.30 -1.63
N ALA A 194 -13.14 1.81 -1.23
CA ALA A 194 -14.42 2.44 -1.56
C ALA A 194 -14.69 3.69 -0.71
N LEU A 195 -15.22 4.74 -1.35
CA LEU A 195 -15.66 5.94 -0.66
C LEU A 195 -17.09 5.78 -0.13
N VAL A 196 -17.25 5.26 1.07
CA VAL A 196 -18.56 5.10 1.72
C VAL A 196 -19.05 6.44 2.29
N LYS A 197 -18.20 7.16 3.03
CA LYS A 197 -18.49 8.47 3.63
C LYS A 197 -17.22 9.30 3.73
N HIS A 198 -17.34 10.63 3.60
CA HIS A 198 -16.18 11.54 3.69
C HIS A 198 -16.53 12.81 4.45
N PRO A 199 -15.75 13.24 5.46
CA PRO A 199 -16.03 14.41 6.28
C PRO A 199 -16.04 15.73 5.48
N PHE A 200 -15.29 15.82 4.40
CA PHE A 200 -15.25 16.98 3.52
C PHE A 200 -16.65 17.44 3.05
N ARG A 201 -17.55 16.48 2.76
CA ARG A 201 -18.93 16.80 2.36
C ARG A 201 -19.75 17.42 3.47
N LEU A 202 -19.30 17.32 4.72
CA LEU A 202 -19.88 17.93 5.91
C LEU A 202 -19.19 19.26 6.29
N GLY A 203 -18.30 19.79 5.42
CA GLY A 203 -17.56 21.02 5.70
C GLY A 203 -16.41 20.84 6.71
N ILE A 204 -16.03 19.61 7.04
CA ILE A 204 -14.93 19.33 7.99
C ILE A 204 -13.60 19.42 7.25
N LYS A 205 -12.69 20.25 7.74
CA LYS A 205 -11.33 20.41 7.20
C LYS A 205 -10.47 19.16 7.44
N ALA A 206 -9.41 19.04 6.63
CA ALA A 206 -8.33 18.09 6.88
C ALA A 206 -7.70 18.31 8.27
N GLN A 207 -7.34 17.23 8.96
CA GLN A 207 -6.87 17.27 10.35
C GLN A 207 -5.54 16.53 10.47
N ILE A 208 -4.64 17.06 11.30
CA ILE A 208 -3.38 16.41 11.67
C ILE A 208 -3.67 15.05 12.31
N GLY A 209 -2.90 14.03 11.90
CA GLY A 209 -3.07 12.65 12.37
C GLY A 209 -4.18 11.86 11.68
N VAL A 210 -4.98 12.51 10.78
CA VAL A 210 -5.99 11.86 9.96
C VAL A 210 -5.66 11.97 8.47
N GLU A 211 -5.24 13.15 8.03
CA GLU A 211 -4.96 13.44 6.61
C GLU A 211 -3.45 13.63 6.32
N PHE A 212 -2.70 14.10 7.31
CA PHE A 212 -1.26 14.41 7.25
C PHE A 212 -0.59 14.33 8.62
#